data_c851cd987cd0da789e2d23fe30081d0c
#
_entry.id   c851cd987cd0da789e2d23fe30081d0c
#
_cell.length_a   1.000
_cell.length_b   1.000
_cell.length_c   1.000
_cell.angle_alpha   90.00
_cell.angle_beta   90.00
_cell.angle_gamma   90.00
#
_symmetry.space_group_name_H-M   'P 1'
#
loop_
_entity.id
_entity.type
_entity.pdbx_description
1 polymer ?
#
loop_
_entity_poly.entity_id
_entity_poly.type
_entity_poly.pdbx_seq_one_letter_code
_entity_poly.pdbx_strand_id
1 'polypeptide(L)'
;RLCSSAASDVYKRQVLNSGSPVSMPWLDESKAVLQSWFGGQEYGNSLADLVFGRVNPSGKLPTTFPVKIEDTPAFDYYPGKNSQMDYEEKLLVGHRWYEKKNIKPLFPFGFGLSYTNFSFSNLELNKKDDFNIDCKFKLKNLGKMDGSEVAQCYVSFSDAAKDEPLKSLQSLKKVFIKKDSEVEVKLSLNKRNFSYWDVEKKDWVVKSGKYTISIGSSSEHIELKEEVIL
;
A
#
# COMPACT_ATOMS: atom_id res chain seq x y z
N ARG A 1 -7.97 -9.67 24.46
CA ARG A 1 -7.19 -9.12 25.58
C ARG A 1 -5.73 -9.41 25.32
N LEU A 2 -4.97 -8.39 24.99
CA LEU A 2 -3.51 -8.50 24.94
C LEU A 2 -3.01 -8.58 26.38
N CYS A 3 -2.65 -9.78 26.82
CA CYS A 3 -2.00 -9.94 28.11
C CYS A 3 -0.52 -9.60 27.98
N SER A 4 -0.13 -8.42 28.39
CA SER A 4 1.24 -8.14 28.75
C SER A 4 1.43 -8.59 30.21
N SER A 5 2.27 -9.59 30.45
CA SER A 5 2.65 -9.88 31.82
C SER A 5 3.45 -8.70 32.37
N ALA A 6 3.17 -8.28 33.61
CA ALA A 6 3.84 -7.17 34.29
C ALA A 6 5.36 -7.39 34.49
N ALA A 7 5.87 -8.57 34.16
CA ALA A 7 7.29 -8.93 34.24
C ALA A 7 8.01 -8.85 32.87
N SER A 8 7.34 -8.44 31.81
CA SER A 8 8.00 -8.30 30.53
C SER A 8 8.74 -6.97 30.47
N ASP A 9 10.00 -7.12 30.43
CA ASP A 9 11.03 -6.14 30.27
C ASP A 9 10.81 -5.09 29.17
N VAL A 10 11.62 -4.07 29.17
CA VAL A 10 11.71 -2.88 28.32
C VAL A 10 11.57 -3.11 26.81
N TYR A 11 11.54 -4.35 26.31
CA TYR A 11 11.49 -4.70 24.89
C TYR A 11 10.21 -5.47 24.53
N LYS A 12 9.10 -4.75 24.41
CA LYS A 12 7.84 -5.36 23.97
C LYS A 12 7.84 -5.56 22.45
N ARG A 13 7.53 -6.77 22.03
CA ARG A 13 7.22 -7.14 20.65
C ARG A 13 5.76 -7.57 20.60
N GLN A 14 5.01 -7.07 19.62
CA GLN A 14 3.59 -7.37 19.47
C GLN A 14 3.37 -8.17 18.19
N VAL A 15 2.63 -9.27 18.30
CA VAL A 15 2.12 -10.03 17.16
C VAL A 15 0.61 -9.90 17.16
N LEU A 16 0.09 -9.26 16.13
CA LEU A 16 -1.35 -9.04 15.96
C LEU A 16 -1.92 -10.12 15.05
N ASN A 17 -2.89 -10.85 15.57
CA ASN A 17 -3.67 -11.83 14.84
C ASN A 17 -5.12 -11.32 14.76
N SER A 18 -5.36 -10.39 13.87
CA SER A 18 -6.67 -9.75 13.67
C SER A 18 -7.00 -9.70 12.18
N GLY A 19 -8.28 -9.79 11.83
CA GLY A 19 -8.77 -9.74 10.45
C GLY A 19 -8.98 -8.32 9.91
N SER A 20 -8.78 -7.30 10.76
CA SER A 20 -8.97 -5.90 10.40
C SER A 20 -7.92 -5.02 11.09
N PRO A 21 -7.75 -3.76 10.65
CA PRO A 21 -6.97 -2.77 11.38
C PRO A 21 -7.45 -2.64 12.82
N VAL A 22 -6.51 -2.39 13.72
CA VAL A 22 -6.78 -2.15 15.15
C VAL A 22 -6.12 -0.85 15.57
N SER A 23 -6.74 -0.14 16.51
CA SER A 23 -6.13 1.03 17.14
C SER A 23 -4.96 0.60 18.02
N MET A 24 -3.84 1.31 17.96
CA MET A 24 -2.60 0.98 18.65
C MET A 24 -2.12 2.14 19.54
N PRO A 25 -2.86 2.51 20.60
CA PRO A 25 -2.43 3.61 21.48
C PRO A 25 -1.14 3.30 22.25
N TRP A 26 -0.75 2.03 22.28
CA TRP A 26 0.45 1.49 22.90
C TRP A 26 1.65 1.39 21.94
N LEU A 27 1.53 1.85 20.69
CA LEU A 27 2.54 1.64 19.64
C LEU A 27 3.92 2.18 20.04
N ASP A 28 3.97 3.35 20.65
CA ASP A 28 5.22 3.99 21.07
C ASP A 28 5.96 3.22 22.20
N GLU A 29 5.24 2.37 22.94
CA GLU A 29 5.81 1.49 23.95
C GLU A 29 6.36 0.19 23.35
N SER A 30 6.13 -0.08 22.05
CA SER A 30 6.50 -1.31 21.38
C SER A 30 7.74 -1.12 20.51
N LYS A 31 8.70 -2.04 20.62
CA LYS A 31 9.91 -2.02 19.78
C LYS A 31 9.69 -2.61 18.40
N ALA A 32 8.71 -3.52 18.26
CA ALA A 32 8.35 -4.12 16.99
C ALA A 32 6.90 -4.59 17.02
N VAL A 33 6.21 -4.47 15.89
CA VAL A 33 4.85 -4.96 15.67
C VAL A 33 4.81 -5.80 14.41
N LEU A 34 4.25 -7.01 14.52
CA LEU A 34 3.97 -7.89 13.40
C LEU A 34 2.45 -8.02 13.23
N GLN A 35 1.94 -7.61 12.08
CA GLN A 35 0.56 -7.89 11.68
C GLN A 35 0.54 -9.21 10.90
N SER A 36 0.04 -10.26 11.51
CA SER A 36 0.08 -11.62 10.96
C SER A 36 -1.22 -12.05 10.31
N TRP A 37 -2.29 -11.28 10.45
CA TRP A 37 -3.63 -11.62 9.98
C TRP A 37 -4.08 -12.98 10.49
N PHE A 38 -4.81 -13.74 9.68
CA PHE A 38 -5.18 -15.14 9.99
C PHE A 38 -4.22 -16.10 9.31
N GLY A 39 -3.32 -16.66 10.09
CA GLY A 39 -2.37 -17.65 9.59
C GLY A 39 -3.05 -19.02 9.38
N GLY A 40 -2.54 -19.79 8.40
CA GLY A 40 -2.94 -21.18 8.17
C GLY A 40 -2.14 -22.17 9.03
N GLN A 41 -2.04 -23.41 8.55
CA GLN A 41 -1.37 -24.51 9.23
C GLN A 41 0.09 -24.18 9.62
N GLU A 42 0.83 -23.52 8.75
CA GLU A 42 2.25 -23.18 8.94
C GLU A 42 2.48 -21.84 9.67
N TYR A 43 1.47 -21.28 10.31
CA TYR A 43 1.54 -19.99 10.99
C TYR A 43 2.66 -19.92 12.02
N GLY A 44 2.77 -20.93 12.89
CA GLY A 44 3.78 -20.97 13.95
C GLY A 44 5.20 -21.02 13.40
N ASN A 45 5.43 -21.85 12.38
CA ASN A 45 6.73 -21.97 11.72
C ASN A 45 7.11 -20.65 11.01
N SER A 46 6.19 -20.07 10.25
CA SER A 46 6.40 -18.81 9.56
C SER A 46 6.69 -17.66 10.53
N LEU A 47 5.98 -17.58 11.64
CA LEU A 47 6.22 -16.57 12.66
C LEU A 47 7.60 -16.75 13.31
N ALA A 48 7.97 -17.98 13.65
CA ALA A 48 9.28 -18.28 14.21
C ALA A 48 10.42 -17.90 13.24
N ASP A 49 10.28 -18.22 11.96
CA ASP A 49 11.28 -17.88 10.95
C ASP A 49 11.47 -16.37 10.81
N LEU A 50 10.41 -15.59 10.88
CA LEU A 50 10.47 -14.12 10.88
C LEU A 50 11.14 -13.59 12.16
N VAL A 51 10.65 -14.02 13.34
CA VAL A 51 11.14 -13.50 14.64
C VAL A 51 12.62 -13.82 14.86
N PHE A 52 13.08 -14.99 14.42
CA PHE A 52 14.48 -15.40 14.52
C PHE A 52 15.34 -14.97 13.33
N GLY A 53 14.80 -14.22 12.38
CA GLY A 53 15.54 -13.67 11.25
C GLY A 53 16.00 -14.71 10.23
N ARG A 54 15.40 -15.90 10.18
CA ARG A 54 15.69 -16.91 9.15
C ARG A 54 15.14 -16.50 7.79
N VAL A 55 14.01 -15.79 7.82
CA VAL A 55 13.34 -15.24 6.63
C VAL A 55 13.15 -13.74 6.84
N ASN A 56 13.38 -12.98 5.78
CA ASN A 56 13.16 -11.54 5.77
C ASN A 56 11.67 -11.24 5.51
N PRO A 57 10.99 -10.45 6.36
CA PRO A 57 9.61 -10.05 6.11
C PRO A 57 9.48 -9.26 4.81
N SER A 58 8.43 -9.54 4.06
CA SER A 58 8.19 -8.93 2.75
C SER A 58 6.70 -8.71 2.48
N GLY A 59 5.86 -8.87 3.52
CA GLY A 59 4.44 -8.59 3.47
C GLY A 59 4.18 -7.09 3.48
N LYS A 60 3.13 -6.67 2.77
CA LYS A 60 2.65 -5.28 2.75
C LYS A 60 1.21 -5.26 3.26
N LEU A 61 0.84 -4.20 3.98
CA LEU A 61 -0.52 -4.02 4.48
C LEU A 61 -1.51 -3.84 3.33
N PRO A 62 -2.54 -4.68 3.21
CA PRO A 62 -3.56 -4.57 2.17
C PRO A 62 -4.63 -3.53 2.50
N THR A 63 -4.49 -2.83 3.61
CA THR A 63 -5.41 -1.80 4.08
C THR A 63 -4.67 -0.71 4.84
N THR A 64 -5.28 0.46 4.95
CA THR A 64 -4.77 1.58 5.74
C THR A 64 -5.12 1.39 7.21
N PHE A 65 -4.17 1.58 8.11
CA PHE A 65 -4.41 1.59 9.55
C PHE A 65 -4.64 3.03 10.02
N PRO A 66 -5.79 3.36 10.59
CA PRO A 66 -6.08 4.69 11.09
C PRO A 66 -5.34 4.94 12.42
N VAL A 67 -5.11 6.22 12.75
CA VAL A 67 -4.69 6.62 14.11
C VAL A 67 -5.82 6.39 15.10
N LYS A 68 -7.04 6.73 14.72
CA LYS A 68 -8.26 6.57 15.49
C LYS A 68 -9.42 6.14 14.60
N ILE A 69 -10.44 5.52 15.18
CA ILE A 69 -11.56 4.98 14.43
C ILE A 69 -12.36 6.06 13.68
N GLU A 70 -12.40 7.27 14.22
CA GLU A 70 -13.08 8.43 13.65
C GLU A 70 -12.48 8.86 12.30
N ASP A 71 -11.24 8.47 12.02
CA ASP A 71 -10.57 8.76 10.75
C ASP A 71 -11.03 7.86 9.60
N THR A 72 -11.82 6.83 9.90
CA THR A 72 -12.28 5.87 8.88
C THR A 72 -13.43 6.43 8.05
N PRO A 73 -13.51 6.14 6.74
CA PRO A 73 -14.54 6.71 5.87
C PRO A 73 -15.98 6.37 6.27
N ALA A 74 -16.20 5.25 6.93
CA ALA A 74 -17.53 4.78 7.31
C ALA A 74 -17.97 5.21 8.72
N PHE A 75 -17.12 5.91 9.50
CA PHE A 75 -17.39 6.18 10.92
C PHE A 75 -18.74 6.88 11.17
N ASP A 76 -19.03 7.92 10.41
CA ASP A 76 -20.25 8.72 10.58
C ASP A 76 -21.53 8.03 10.06
N TYR A 77 -21.38 6.98 9.28
CA TYR A 77 -22.48 6.31 8.56
C TYR A 77 -22.78 4.90 9.08
N TYR A 78 -21.82 4.25 9.72
CA TYR A 78 -21.98 2.91 10.29
C TYR A 78 -22.59 2.99 11.70
N PRO A 79 -23.55 2.12 12.07
CA PRO A 79 -24.12 0.98 11.33
C PRO A 79 -25.31 1.33 10.41
N GLY A 80 -25.53 2.59 10.13
CA GLY A 80 -26.66 3.08 9.37
C GLY A 80 -27.87 3.46 10.24
N LYS A 81 -28.92 3.94 9.61
CA LYS A 81 -30.18 4.37 10.26
C LYS A 81 -31.37 3.69 9.56
N ASN A 82 -32.37 3.25 10.33
CA ASN A 82 -33.59 2.66 9.79
C ASN A 82 -33.34 1.50 8.80
N SER A 83 -32.38 0.62 9.12
CA SER A 83 -31.96 -0.49 8.24
C SER A 83 -31.40 -0.06 6.89
N GLN A 84 -31.01 1.19 6.75
CA GLN A 84 -30.37 1.76 5.57
C GLN A 84 -28.96 2.23 5.93
N MET A 85 -28.01 1.96 5.04
CA MET A 85 -26.63 2.44 5.15
C MET A 85 -26.21 3.06 3.83
N ASP A 86 -25.83 4.33 3.88
CA ASP A 86 -25.33 5.05 2.72
C ASP A 86 -23.81 4.99 2.65
N TYR A 87 -23.27 4.74 1.46
CA TYR A 87 -21.83 4.71 1.19
C TYR A 87 -21.38 6.10 0.69
N GLU A 88 -21.40 7.06 1.60
CA GLU A 88 -21.09 8.46 1.29
C GLU A 88 -19.65 8.70 0.85
N GLU A 89 -18.73 7.80 1.20
CA GLU A 89 -17.35 7.82 0.75
C GLU A 89 -17.20 7.55 -0.77
N LYS A 90 -18.19 6.90 -1.39
CA LYS A 90 -18.23 6.61 -2.84
C LYS A 90 -16.93 5.95 -3.35
N LEU A 91 -16.18 6.66 -4.20
CA LEU A 91 -14.91 6.17 -4.76
C LEU A 91 -13.73 6.33 -3.80
N LEU A 92 -13.90 7.05 -2.69
CA LEU A 92 -12.84 7.36 -1.74
C LEU A 92 -12.68 6.25 -0.69
N VAL A 93 -12.51 5.01 -1.13
CA VAL A 93 -12.33 3.85 -0.27
C VAL A 93 -10.85 3.68 0.11
N GLY A 94 -10.57 3.27 1.36
CA GLY A 94 -9.24 2.96 1.84
C GLY A 94 -8.28 4.16 1.76
N HIS A 95 -7.06 3.98 1.25
CA HIS A 95 -6.04 5.03 1.16
C HIS A 95 -6.50 6.29 0.41
N ARG A 96 -7.43 6.14 -0.54
CA ARG A 96 -7.99 7.26 -1.33
C ARG A 96 -8.72 8.28 -0.45
N TRP A 97 -9.39 7.81 0.60
CA TRP A 97 -10.04 8.66 1.60
C TRP A 97 -9.02 9.48 2.38
N TYR A 98 -8.03 8.82 2.96
CA TYR A 98 -7.00 9.48 3.77
C TYR A 98 -6.25 10.53 2.98
N GLU A 99 -5.85 10.21 1.76
CA GLU A 99 -5.19 11.14 0.85
C GLU A 99 -6.09 12.34 0.49
N LYS A 100 -7.34 12.08 0.10
CA LYS A 100 -8.27 13.14 -0.32
C LYS A 100 -8.66 14.07 0.82
N LYS A 101 -8.79 13.54 2.03
CA LYS A 101 -9.12 14.30 3.24
C LYS A 101 -7.89 14.86 3.95
N ASN A 102 -6.68 14.58 3.44
CA ASN A 102 -5.41 14.94 4.05
C ASN A 102 -5.31 14.46 5.51
N ILE A 103 -5.77 13.24 5.77
CA ILE A 103 -5.69 12.57 7.06
C ILE A 103 -4.45 11.69 7.07
N LYS A 104 -3.54 11.90 8.00
CA LYS A 104 -2.34 11.07 8.15
C LYS A 104 -2.72 9.74 8.81
N PRO A 105 -2.53 8.59 8.14
CA PRO A 105 -2.79 7.29 8.75
C PRO A 105 -1.68 6.91 9.74
N LEU A 106 -1.95 5.95 10.62
CA LEU A 106 -0.94 5.32 11.46
C LEU A 106 0.04 4.51 10.61
N PHE A 107 -0.51 3.67 9.71
CA PHE A 107 0.25 2.98 8.65
C PHE A 107 -0.51 3.08 7.33
N PRO A 108 0.14 3.58 6.27
CA PRO A 108 -0.50 3.73 4.97
C PRO A 108 -0.74 2.36 4.30
N PHE A 109 -1.64 2.34 3.33
CA PHE A 109 -1.82 1.19 2.45
C PHE A 109 -0.50 0.82 1.75
N GLY A 110 -0.19 -0.46 1.71
CA GLY A 110 1.04 -0.96 1.10
C GLY A 110 2.28 -0.87 1.98
N PHE A 111 2.16 -0.35 3.22
CA PHE A 111 3.28 -0.27 4.17
C PHE A 111 3.75 -1.66 4.61
N GLY A 112 5.04 -1.79 4.84
CA GLY A 112 5.67 -2.96 5.44
C GLY A 112 7.17 -2.83 5.45
N LEU A 113 7.78 -3.10 6.61
CA LEU A 113 9.22 -3.05 6.83
C LEU A 113 9.90 -4.35 6.40
N SER A 114 11.19 -4.26 6.17
CA SER A 114 12.09 -5.37 5.86
C SER A 114 13.31 -5.31 6.78
N TYR A 115 14.02 -6.42 6.94
CA TYR A 115 15.31 -6.46 7.63
C TYR A 115 16.46 -5.95 6.73
N THR A 116 16.16 -5.55 5.50
CA THR A 116 17.05 -4.88 4.57
C THR A 116 16.42 -3.61 4.01
N ASN A 117 17.19 -2.79 3.34
CA ASN A 117 16.72 -1.56 2.71
C ASN A 117 16.77 -1.70 1.19
N PHE A 118 15.81 -1.08 0.51
CA PHE A 118 15.74 -1.05 -0.94
C PHE A 118 15.78 0.39 -1.44
N SER A 119 16.33 0.57 -2.64
CA SER A 119 16.29 1.86 -3.35
C SER A 119 15.72 1.67 -4.75
N PHE A 120 14.93 2.64 -5.16
CA PHE A 120 14.34 2.72 -6.50
C PHE A 120 15.08 3.78 -7.31
N SER A 121 15.34 3.53 -8.57
CA SER A 121 16.03 4.48 -9.45
C SER A 121 15.67 4.28 -10.92
N ASN A 122 15.96 5.28 -11.74
CA ASN A 122 15.92 5.24 -13.21
C ASN A 122 14.56 4.79 -13.77
N LEU A 123 13.49 5.53 -13.44
CA LEU A 123 12.18 5.28 -14.06
C LEU A 123 12.21 5.76 -15.51
N GLU A 124 11.89 4.86 -16.40
CA GLU A 124 11.72 5.11 -17.84
C GLU A 124 10.33 4.66 -18.28
N LEU A 125 9.62 5.54 -18.97
CA LEU A 125 8.32 5.23 -19.57
C LEU A 125 8.50 4.91 -21.05
N ASN A 126 8.18 3.69 -21.46
CA ASN A 126 8.18 3.29 -22.85
C ASN A 126 6.74 3.17 -23.37
N LYS A 127 6.28 4.22 -24.04
CA LYS A 127 4.95 4.28 -24.66
C LYS A 127 4.96 3.44 -25.96
N LYS A 128 4.24 2.33 -25.97
CA LYS A 128 4.10 1.45 -27.14
C LYS A 128 3.03 1.95 -28.10
N ASP A 129 1.97 2.51 -27.55
CA ASP A 129 0.87 3.17 -28.25
C ASP A 129 0.22 4.18 -27.29
N ASP A 130 -0.94 4.71 -27.64
CA ASP A 130 -1.60 5.77 -26.85
C ASP A 130 -1.89 5.37 -25.42
N PHE A 131 -2.11 4.09 -25.12
CA PHE A 131 -2.54 3.65 -23.79
C PHE A 131 -1.68 2.53 -23.19
N ASN A 132 -0.79 1.90 -23.98
CA ASN A 132 0.08 0.85 -23.47
C ASN A 132 1.46 1.39 -23.14
N ILE A 133 1.78 1.43 -21.86
CA ILE A 133 3.02 2.00 -21.34
C ILE A 133 3.74 0.98 -20.47
N ASP A 134 4.99 0.69 -20.81
CA ASP A 134 5.88 -0.07 -19.97
C ASP A 134 6.69 0.89 -19.07
N CYS A 135 6.57 0.70 -17.77
CA CYS A 135 7.37 1.39 -16.76
C CYS A 135 8.55 0.49 -16.38
N LYS A 136 9.76 0.90 -16.72
CA LYS A 136 11.00 0.22 -16.35
C LYS A 136 11.74 1.04 -15.33
N PHE A 137 12.26 0.38 -14.30
CA PHE A 137 13.07 1.03 -13.26
C PHE A 137 13.99 0.00 -12.61
N LYS A 138 14.96 0.49 -11.85
CA LYS A 138 15.89 -0.35 -11.11
C LYS A 138 15.50 -0.43 -9.64
N LEU A 139 15.64 -1.60 -9.08
CA LEU A 139 15.40 -1.88 -7.66
C LEU A 139 16.65 -2.57 -7.09
N LYS A 140 17.28 -1.92 -6.10
CA LYS A 140 18.53 -2.38 -5.49
C LYS A 140 18.32 -2.71 -4.02
N ASN A 141 18.86 -3.83 -3.57
CA ASN A 141 18.98 -4.17 -2.17
C ASN A 141 20.28 -3.57 -1.61
N LEU A 142 20.14 -2.65 -0.66
CA LEU A 142 21.27 -1.92 -0.05
C LEU A 142 21.80 -2.58 1.23
N GLY A 143 21.12 -3.62 1.70
CA GLY A 143 21.47 -4.23 2.99
C GLY A 143 22.21 -5.57 2.83
N LYS A 144 22.47 -6.20 3.97
CA LYS A 144 23.28 -7.41 4.06
C LYS A 144 22.49 -8.71 4.04
N MET A 145 21.19 -8.66 3.86
CA MET A 145 20.27 -9.80 3.84
C MET A 145 19.48 -9.84 2.54
N ASP A 146 19.29 -11.02 1.98
CA ASP A 146 18.40 -11.23 0.86
C ASP A 146 16.96 -10.82 1.24
N GLY A 147 16.20 -10.27 0.31
CA GLY A 147 14.86 -9.84 0.61
C GLY A 147 13.97 -9.64 -0.62
N SER A 148 12.69 -9.47 -0.38
CA SER A 148 11.74 -9.11 -1.43
C SER A 148 11.11 -7.77 -1.13
N GLU A 149 10.95 -6.93 -2.18
CA GLU A 149 10.19 -5.70 -2.11
C GLU A 149 8.99 -5.77 -3.06
N VAL A 150 7.91 -5.07 -2.70
CA VAL A 150 6.74 -4.92 -3.55
C VAL A 150 6.74 -3.53 -4.16
N ALA A 151 7.16 -3.46 -5.41
CA ALA A 151 7.05 -2.22 -6.19
C ALA A 151 5.59 -1.97 -6.55
N GLN A 152 5.06 -0.82 -6.14
CA GLN A 152 3.67 -0.41 -6.30
C GLN A 152 3.60 0.76 -7.28
N CYS A 153 2.78 0.63 -8.31
CA CYS A 153 2.57 1.65 -9.32
C CYS A 153 1.21 2.32 -9.14
N TYR A 154 1.24 3.61 -8.89
CA TYR A 154 0.05 4.45 -8.74
C TYR A 154 -0.09 5.38 -9.93
N VAL A 155 -1.32 5.62 -10.35
CA VAL A 155 -1.66 6.55 -11.42
C VAL A 155 -2.54 7.66 -10.86
N SER A 156 -2.19 8.90 -11.16
CA SER A 156 -2.94 10.12 -10.84
C SER A 156 -3.34 10.80 -12.13
N PHE A 157 -4.51 11.45 -12.15
CA PHE A 157 -4.91 12.38 -13.19
C PHE A 157 -4.83 13.81 -12.67
N SER A 158 -4.21 14.73 -13.43
CA SER A 158 -3.95 16.09 -12.94
C SER A 158 -5.22 16.88 -12.61
N ASP A 159 -6.28 16.67 -13.39
CA ASP A 159 -7.54 17.38 -13.25
C ASP A 159 -8.64 16.51 -12.60
N ALA A 160 -8.25 15.71 -11.60
CA ALA A 160 -9.19 14.88 -10.85
C ALA A 160 -10.26 15.74 -10.15
N ALA A 161 -11.53 15.40 -10.35
CA ALA A 161 -12.65 16.09 -9.73
C ALA A 161 -12.63 15.98 -8.20
N LYS A 162 -13.47 16.80 -7.52
CA LYS A 162 -13.50 16.87 -6.06
C LYS A 162 -13.79 15.53 -5.38
N ASP A 163 -14.60 14.69 -5.99
CA ASP A 163 -15.01 13.37 -5.50
C ASP A 163 -14.24 12.20 -6.13
N GLU A 164 -13.24 12.49 -6.97
CA GLU A 164 -12.33 11.49 -7.54
C GLU A 164 -11.10 11.28 -6.65
N PRO A 165 -10.53 10.07 -6.63
CA PRO A 165 -9.26 9.78 -5.96
C PRO A 165 -8.10 10.62 -6.51
N LEU A 166 -7.18 11.05 -5.64
CA LEU A 166 -5.95 11.73 -6.10
C LEU A 166 -5.03 10.79 -6.86
N LYS A 167 -4.96 9.54 -6.44
CA LYS A 167 -4.24 8.46 -7.15
C LYS A 167 -4.85 7.11 -6.85
N SER A 168 -4.55 6.12 -7.67
CA SER A 168 -5.01 4.74 -7.50
C SER A 168 -3.89 3.76 -7.81
N LEU A 169 -3.78 2.68 -7.02
CA LEU A 169 -2.88 1.57 -7.34
C LEU A 169 -3.35 0.89 -8.63
N GLN A 170 -2.49 0.81 -9.62
CA GLN A 170 -2.80 0.28 -10.94
C GLN A 170 -2.02 -0.98 -11.31
N SER A 171 -0.83 -1.14 -10.71
CA SER A 171 0.00 -2.32 -10.93
C SER A 171 0.91 -2.53 -9.73
N LEU A 172 1.32 -3.76 -9.50
CA LEU A 172 2.32 -4.10 -8.49
C LEU A 172 3.13 -5.32 -8.91
N LYS A 173 4.34 -5.42 -8.36
CA LYS A 173 5.18 -6.60 -8.55
C LYS A 173 6.05 -6.85 -7.33
N LYS A 174 5.95 -8.05 -6.77
CA LYS A 174 6.89 -8.51 -5.73
C LYS A 174 8.15 -9.05 -6.39
N VAL A 175 9.31 -8.56 -5.97
CA VAL A 175 10.61 -8.86 -6.56
C VAL A 175 11.57 -9.32 -5.47
N PHE A 176 12.14 -10.51 -5.64
CA PHE A 176 13.24 -11.01 -4.79
C PHE A 176 14.55 -10.45 -5.28
N ILE A 177 15.37 -9.93 -4.35
CA ILE A 177 16.65 -9.29 -4.65
C ILE A 177 17.68 -9.78 -3.64
N LYS A 178 18.74 -10.38 -4.15
CA LYS A 178 19.88 -10.79 -3.32
C LYS A 178 20.53 -9.56 -2.68
N LYS A 179 21.16 -9.76 -1.54
CA LYS A 179 21.97 -8.72 -0.89
C LYS A 179 22.96 -8.09 -1.87
N ASP A 180 23.18 -6.81 -1.76
CA ASP A 180 24.10 -6.03 -2.58
C ASP A 180 23.87 -6.13 -4.10
N SER A 181 22.65 -6.55 -4.53
CA SER A 181 22.30 -6.76 -5.92
C SER A 181 21.23 -5.76 -6.40
N GLU A 182 21.19 -5.56 -7.71
CA GLU A 182 20.21 -4.72 -8.41
C GLU A 182 19.50 -5.54 -9.49
N VAL A 183 18.24 -5.29 -9.68
CA VAL A 183 17.42 -5.91 -10.73
C VAL A 183 16.61 -4.86 -11.47
N GLU A 184 16.42 -5.07 -12.77
CA GLU A 184 15.46 -4.27 -13.55
C GLU A 184 14.04 -4.82 -13.32
N VAL A 185 13.12 -3.93 -13.01
CA VAL A 185 11.71 -4.22 -12.82
C VAL A 185 10.92 -3.59 -13.96
N LYS A 186 10.00 -4.36 -14.50
CA LYS A 186 9.06 -3.90 -15.51
C LYS A 186 7.65 -4.09 -15.01
N LEU A 187 6.84 -3.01 -15.09
CA LEU A 187 5.40 -3.00 -14.92
C LEU A 187 4.76 -2.51 -16.22
N SER A 188 3.66 -3.12 -16.63
CA SER A 188 2.95 -2.71 -17.84
C SER A 188 1.59 -2.14 -17.45
N LEU A 189 1.28 -0.99 -17.99
CA LEU A 189 -0.01 -0.32 -17.88
C LEU A 189 -0.71 -0.38 -19.24
N ASN A 190 -2.02 -0.51 -19.22
CA ASN A 190 -2.88 -0.52 -20.39
C ASN A 190 -4.02 0.48 -20.25
N LYS A 191 -4.87 0.62 -21.26
CA LYS A 191 -6.00 1.56 -21.28
C LYS A 191 -6.83 1.53 -19.99
N ARG A 192 -7.08 0.33 -19.43
CA ARG A 192 -7.88 0.16 -18.21
C ARG A 192 -7.27 0.87 -16.99
N ASN A 193 -5.95 0.92 -16.89
CA ASN A 193 -5.25 1.55 -15.78
C ASN A 193 -5.40 3.08 -15.74
N PHE A 194 -5.80 3.69 -16.85
CA PHE A 194 -6.06 5.13 -16.98
C PHE A 194 -7.54 5.46 -17.06
N SER A 195 -8.42 4.45 -17.06
CA SER A 195 -9.85 4.63 -17.29
C SER A 195 -10.62 4.84 -15.99
N TYR A 196 -11.71 5.58 -16.09
CA TYR A 196 -12.80 5.62 -15.12
C TYR A 196 -14.08 5.06 -15.74
N TRP A 197 -15.03 4.64 -14.91
CA TRP A 197 -16.34 4.21 -15.40
C TRP A 197 -17.23 5.42 -15.68
N ASP A 198 -17.63 5.59 -16.91
CA ASP A 198 -18.59 6.62 -17.33
C ASP A 198 -20.00 6.04 -17.27
N VAL A 199 -20.84 6.59 -16.39
CA VAL A 199 -22.20 6.08 -16.14
C VAL A 199 -23.12 6.33 -17.35
N GLU A 200 -22.94 7.42 -18.06
CA GLU A 200 -23.77 7.78 -19.22
C GLU A 200 -23.42 6.91 -20.43
N LYS A 201 -22.12 6.73 -20.69
CA LYS A 201 -21.62 5.88 -21.77
C LYS A 201 -21.70 4.40 -21.44
N LYS A 202 -21.85 4.04 -20.18
CA LYS A 202 -21.79 2.67 -19.66
C LYS A 202 -20.54 1.93 -20.11
N ASP A 203 -19.39 2.63 -20.11
CA ASP A 203 -18.12 2.13 -20.57
C ASP A 203 -16.94 2.72 -19.79
N TRP A 204 -15.76 2.11 -19.97
CA TRP A 204 -14.49 2.57 -19.40
C TRP A 204 -13.86 3.61 -20.33
N VAL A 205 -13.75 4.84 -19.84
CA VAL A 205 -13.29 5.99 -20.62
C VAL A 205 -11.99 6.53 -20.04
N VAL A 206 -11.05 6.90 -20.89
CA VAL A 206 -9.84 7.65 -20.53
C VAL A 206 -10.12 9.13 -20.75
N LYS A 207 -9.84 9.96 -19.76
CA LYS A 207 -9.82 11.41 -19.93
C LYS A 207 -8.56 11.81 -20.67
N SER A 208 -8.66 12.67 -21.66
CA SER A 208 -7.48 13.28 -22.28
C SER A 208 -6.84 14.26 -21.31
N GLY A 209 -5.52 14.22 -21.21
CA GLY A 209 -4.79 15.14 -20.33
C GLY A 209 -3.53 14.52 -19.72
N LYS A 210 -3.07 15.15 -18.67
CA LYS A 210 -1.82 14.81 -18.00
C LYS A 210 -2.04 13.80 -16.88
N TYR A 211 -1.28 12.71 -16.93
CA TYR A 211 -1.23 11.68 -15.91
C TYR A 211 0.14 11.64 -15.27
N THR A 212 0.19 11.35 -13.97
CA THR A 212 1.43 11.07 -13.26
C THR A 212 1.48 9.61 -12.89
N ILE A 213 2.54 8.93 -13.29
CA ILE A 213 2.86 7.55 -12.91
C ILE A 213 3.87 7.63 -11.77
N SER A 214 3.52 7.02 -10.65
CA SER A 214 4.31 7.05 -9.41
C SER A 214 4.66 5.64 -8.99
N ILE A 215 5.93 5.38 -8.70
CA ILE A 215 6.43 4.10 -8.21
C ILE A 215 6.91 4.27 -6.78
N GLY A 216 6.53 3.36 -5.90
CA GLY A 216 6.94 3.39 -4.51
C GLY A 216 6.74 2.07 -3.79
N SER A 217 7.05 2.07 -2.49
CA SER A 217 6.91 0.92 -1.60
C SER A 217 5.61 0.92 -0.79
N SER A 218 4.87 2.04 -0.80
CA SER A 218 3.53 2.19 -0.20
C SER A 218 2.79 3.36 -0.85
N SER A 219 1.53 3.59 -0.48
CA SER A 219 0.75 4.73 -0.97
C SER A 219 1.33 6.10 -0.57
N GLU A 220 2.05 6.19 0.52
CA GLU A 220 2.70 7.45 0.97
C GLU A 220 4.19 7.51 0.63
N HIS A 221 4.86 6.36 0.51
CA HIS A 221 6.28 6.32 0.22
C HIS A 221 6.53 6.11 -1.27
N ILE A 222 6.47 7.23 -2.00
CA ILE A 222 6.70 7.29 -3.44
C ILE A 222 8.16 7.71 -3.69
N GLU A 223 8.87 6.90 -4.46
CA GLU A 223 10.29 7.05 -4.78
C GLU A 223 10.54 7.70 -6.14
N LEU A 224 9.73 7.31 -7.13
CA LEU A 224 9.90 7.74 -8.51
C LEU A 224 8.58 8.28 -9.07
N LYS A 225 8.67 9.31 -9.91
CA LYS A 225 7.51 9.90 -10.61
C LYS A 225 7.89 10.30 -12.02
N GLU A 226 7.01 10.03 -12.95
CA GLU A 226 7.10 10.50 -14.33
C GLU A 226 5.71 10.88 -14.85
N GLU A 227 5.67 11.81 -15.79
CA GLU A 227 4.44 12.32 -16.36
C GLU A 227 4.24 11.82 -17.79
N VAL A 228 2.99 11.62 -18.17
CA VAL A 228 2.60 11.23 -19.52
C VAL A 228 1.31 11.96 -19.92
N ILE A 229 1.21 12.33 -21.18
CA ILE A 229 0.00 12.91 -21.79
C ILE A 229 -0.69 11.81 -22.61
N LEU A 230 -2.00 11.66 -22.33
CA LEU A 230 -2.89 10.72 -23.02
C LEU A 230 -4.03 11.46 -23.71
#